data_b89ecc33c7412f332ecd2b871ccd50cb
#
_entry.id   b89ecc33c7412f332ecd2b871ccd50cb
#
_cell.length_a   1.000
_cell.length_b   1.000
_cell.length_c   1.000
_cell.angle_alpha   90.00
_cell.angle_beta   90.00
_cell.angle_gamma   90.00
#
_symmetry.space_group_name_H-M   'P 1'
#
loop_
_entity.id
_entity.type
_entity.pdbx_description
1 polymer ?
#
loop_
_entity_poly.entity_id
_entity_poly.type
_entity_poly.pdbx_seq_one_letter_code
_entity_poly.pdbx_strand_id
1 'polypeptide(L)' 'MTHPTPRLKLILTTFADEESARVVVRRLLEERLIACANLLPGARSLYRWKGGIEESSEMIVLLKTGSA' A
#
# COMPACT_ATOMS: atom_id res chain seq x y z
N MET A 1 -12.24 9.31 -30.95
CA MET A 1 -12.82 9.61 -29.66
C MET A 1 -11.79 9.44 -28.56
N THR A 2 -11.58 10.47 -27.82
CA THR A 2 -10.61 10.44 -26.73
C THR A 2 -11.30 10.11 -25.44
N HIS A 3 -10.78 9.13 -24.75
CA HIS A 3 -11.24 8.83 -23.41
C HIS A 3 -10.49 9.74 -22.45
N PRO A 4 -11.18 10.34 -21.48
CA PRO A 4 -10.47 11.11 -20.48
C PRO A 4 -9.53 10.17 -19.74
N THR A 5 -8.31 10.61 -19.57
CA THR A 5 -7.33 9.86 -18.80
C THR A 5 -7.83 9.80 -17.35
N PRO A 6 -8.08 8.64 -16.80
CA PRO A 6 -8.49 8.57 -15.43
C PRO A 6 -7.39 9.10 -14.53
N ARG A 7 -7.79 9.86 -13.52
CA ARG A 7 -6.84 10.31 -12.52
C ARG A 7 -6.54 9.16 -11.58
N LEU A 8 -5.36 8.61 -11.74
CA LEU A 8 -4.92 7.55 -10.87
C LEU A 8 -4.07 8.13 -9.76
N LYS A 9 -4.37 7.73 -8.56
CA LYS A 9 -3.56 8.05 -7.41
C LYS A 9 -2.92 6.76 -6.93
N LEU A 10 -1.65 6.85 -6.65
CA LEU A 10 -0.89 5.74 -6.14
C LEU A 10 -0.48 6.08 -4.71
N ILE A 11 -0.89 5.25 -3.79
CA ILE A 11 -0.57 5.44 -2.37
C ILE A 11 0.31 4.28 -1.94
N LEU A 12 1.47 4.60 -1.41
CA LEU A 12 2.37 3.60 -0.86
C LEU A 12 2.22 3.59 0.65
N THR A 13 1.99 2.41 1.20
CA THR A 13 1.90 2.23 2.65
C THR A 13 2.60 0.94 3.04
N THR A 14 2.83 0.76 4.32
CA THR A 14 3.47 -0.43 4.84
C THR A 14 2.67 -1.03 5.97
N PHE A 15 2.78 -2.34 6.10
CA PHE A 15 2.16 -3.10 7.17
C PHE A 15 3.20 -4.02 7.80
N ALA A 16 2.99 -4.37 9.04
CA ALA A 16 3.92 -5.25 9.74
C ALA A 16 3.94 -6.66 9.14
N ASP A 17 2.79 -7.13 8.67
CA ASP A 17 2.67 -8.47 8.11
C ASP A 17 1.63 -8.53 6.99
N GLU A 18 1.64 -9.64 6.28
CA GLU A 18 0.75 -9.84 5.14
C GLU A 18 -0.72 -9.94 5.57
N GLU A 19 -0.97 -10.58 6.69
CA GLU A 19 -2.34 -10.78 7.15
C GLU A 19 -3.04 -9.45 7.44
N SER A 20 -2.36 -8.57 8.17
CA SER A 20 -2.88 -7.24 8.45
C SER A 20 -3.14 -6.46 7.17
N ALA A 21 -2.20 -6.56 6.22
CA ALA A 21 -2.34 -5.89 4.93
C ALA A 21 -3.56 -6.39 4.18
N ARG A 22 -3.75 -7.71 4.12
CA ARG A 22 -4.89 -8.30 3.41
C ARG A 22 -6.22 -7.89 3.99
N VAL A 23 -6.32 -7.83 5.31
CA VAL A 23 -7.56 -7.44 5.97
C VAL A 23 -7.94 -6.02 5.58
N VAL A 24 -6.99 -5.10 5.64
CA VAL A 24 -7.25 -3.71 5.31
C VAL A 24 -7.53 -3.54 3.81
N VAL A 25 -6.73 -4.17 2.97
CA VAL A 25 -6.91 -4.08 1.51
C VAL A 25 -8.27 -4.61 1.08
N ARG A 26 -8.68 -5.75 1.63
CA ARG A 26 -9.99 -6.31 1.31
C ARG A 26 -11.12 -5.36 1.68
N ARG A 27 -11.01 -4.75 2.83
CA ARG A 27 -12.03 -3.79 3.27
C ARG A 27 -12.09 -2.59 2.35
N LEU A 28 -10.93 -2.07 1.95
CA LEU A 28 -10.89 -0.94 1.03
C LEU A 28 -11.49 -1.28 -0.34
N LEU A 29 -11.25 -2.50 -0.81
CA LEU A 29 -11.83 -2.96 -2.07
C LEU A 29 -13.35 -3.15 -1.95
N GLU A 30 -13.80 -3.75 -0.86
CA GLU A 30 -15.22 -3.96 -0.62
C GLU A 30 -15.99 -2.64 -0.55
N GLU A 31 -15.38 -1.63 0.03
CA GLU A 31 -15.98 -0.31 0.14
C GLU A 31 -15.72 0.55 -1.09
N ARG A 32 -15.07 0.00 -2.10
CA ARG A 32 -14.78 0.67 -3.36
C ARG A 32 -13.98 1.96 -3.20
N LEU A 33 -13.15 2.01 -2.19
CA LEU A 33 -12.26 3.15 -1.96
C LEU A 33 -10.99 3.07 -2.79
N ILE A 34 -10.62 1.87 -3.21
CA ILE A 34 -9.50 1.63 -4.11
C ILE A 34 -9.94 0.71 -5.23
N ALA A 35 -9.25 0.78 -6.35
CA ALA A 35 -9.51 -0.09 -7.50
C ALA A 35 -8.67 -1.35 -7.45
N CYS A 36 -7.47 -1.25 -6.89
CA CYS A 36 -6.52 -2.35 -6.93
C CYS A 36 -5.45 -2.12 -5.87
N ALA A 37 -4.84 -3.20 -5.40
CA ALA A 37 -3.72 -3.12 -4.50
C ALA A 37 -2.69 -4.18 -4.87
N ASN A 38 -1.42 -3.82 -4.76
CA ASN A 38 -0.32 -4.75 -4.95
C ASN A 38 0.39 -4.93 -3.61
N LEU A 39 0.55 -6.17 -3.21
CA LEU A 39 1.23 -6.50 -1.97
C LEU A 39 2.62 -7.01 -2.31
N LEU A 40 3.64 -6.37 -1.75
CA LEU A 40 5.04 -6.70 -2.01
C LEU A 40 5.70 -7.13 -0.70
N PRO A 41 5.88 -8.42 -0.50
CA PRO A 41 6.54 -8.92 0.71
C PRO A 41 8.05 -8.73 0.62
N GLY A 42 8.70 -8.83 1.74
CA GLY A 42 10.15 -8.84 1.79
C GLY A 42 10.82 -7.49 1.82
N ALA A 43 10.05 -6.44 2.03
CA ALA A 43 10.65 -5.12 2.18
C ALA A 43 11.35 -5.01 3.52
N ARG A 44 12.45 -4.28 3.52
CA ARG A 44 13.21 -4.02 4.74
C ARG A 44 13.28 -2.54 4.96
N SER A 45 12.81 -2.09 6.11
CA SER A 45 12.84 -0.68 6.47
C SER A 45 13.99 -0.45 7.44
N LEU A 46 14.82 0.51 7.12
CA LEU A 46 15.89 0.93 8.01
C LEU A 46 15.59 2.33 8.47
N TYR A 47 15.67 2.55 9.74
CA TYR A 47 15.31 3.84 10.32
C TYR A 47 16.13 4.13 11.57
N ARG A 48 16.13 5.40 11.92
CA ARG A 48 16.82 5.85 13.13
C ARG A 48 15.89 5.73 14.33
N TRP A 49 16.38 5.12 15.39
CA TRP A 49 15.60 4.95 16.60
C TRP A 49 16.52 4.98 17.82
N LYS A 50 16.26 5.90 18.74
CA LYS A 50 16.99 6.00 20.02
C LYS A 50 18.51 5.96 19.84
N GLY A 51 19.04 6.78 18.94
CA GLY A 51 20.47 6.90 18.73
C GLY A 51 21.11 5.78 17.94
N GLY A 52 20.32 4.83 17.45
CA GLY A 52 20.82 3.73 16.64
C GLY A 52 20.05 3.57 15.36
N ILE A 53 20.44 2.57 14.60
CA ILE A 53 19.72 2.20 13.37
C ILE A 53 19.04 0.88 13.60
N GLU A 54 17.75 0.87 13.35
CA GLU A 54 16.92 -0.33 13.46
C GLU A 54 16.51 -0.80 12.07
N GLU A 55 16.26 -2.09 11.96
CA GLU A 55 15.79 -2.69 10.72
C GLU A 55 14.59 -3.57 11.03
N SER A 56 13.57 -3.47 10.19
CA SER A 56 12.40 -4.32 10.33
C SER A 56 11.93 -4.79 8.97
N SER A 57 11.34 -5.99 8.96
CA SER A 57 10.70 -6.52 7.76
C SER A 57 9.29 -5.96 7.68
N GLU A 58 8.91 -5.54 6.51
CA GLU A 58 7.60 -4.96 6.30
C GLU A 58 6.98 -5.44 5.00
N MET A 59 5.66 -5.34 4.95
CA MET A 59 4.89 -5.58 3.75
C MET A 59 4.60 -4.22 3.11
N ILE A 60 5.10 -4.00 1.89
CA ILE A 60 4.76 -2.80 1.15
C ILE A 60 3.47 -3.04 0.40
N VAL A 61 2.56 -2.09 0.45
CA VAL A 61 1.32 -2.16 -0.29
C VAL A 61 1.18 -0.90 -1.14
N LEU A 62 0.96 -1.11 -2.43
CA LEU A 62 0.66 -0.04 -3.36
C LEU A 62 -0.83 -0.04 -3.60
N LEU A 63 -1.49 1.03 -3.20
CA LEU A 63 -2.92 1.19 -3.39
C LEU A 63 -3.15 2.05 -4.61
N LYS A 64 -3.96 1.55 -5.52
CA LYS A 64 -4.33 2.30 -6.72
C LYS A 64 -5.77 2.71 -6.61
N THR A 65 -5.98 4.01 -6.63
CA THR A 65 -7.33 4.56 -6.59
C THR A 65 -7.50 5.51 -7.77
N GLY A 66 -8.70 5.50 -8.32
CA GLY A 66 -9.01 6.38 -9.41
C GLY A 66 -10.26 7.16 -9.11
N SER A 67 -10.30 8.40 -9.56
CA SER A 67 -11.53 9.15 -9.58
C SER A 67 -12.10 9.04 -10.98
N ALA A 68 -13.28 8.54 -11.06
CA ALA A 68 -14.01 8.51 -12.31
C ALA A 68 -14.46 9.93 -12.65
#